data_152afccb9227dea7c1c9e3a16a33ae95
#
_entry.id   152afccb9227dea7c1c9e3a16a33ae95
#
_cell.length_a   1.000
_cell.length_b   1.000
_cell.length_c   1.000
_cell.angle_alpha   90.00
_cell.angle_beta   90.00
_cell.angle_gamma   90.00
#
_symmetry.space_group_name_H-M   'P 1'
#
loop_
_entity.id
_entity.type
_entity.pdbx_description
1 polymer ?
#
loop_
_entity_poly.entity_id
_entity_poly.type
_entity_poly.pdbx_seq_one_letter_code
_entity_poly.pdbx_strand_id
1 'polypeptide(L)'
;MNLNKILNSSLKLMIMKFFNENRSSVDTPRGISTWIDADMSKVAAALNQLADDGVVIYHGHGSTKAYSYIHDVKKVKKMAEYLESKCGLD
;
A
#
# COMPACT_ATOMS: atom_id res chain seq x y z
N MET A 1 -0.38 12.60 9.80
CA MET A 1 0.14 11.67 8.76
C MET A 1 0.72 12.49 7.61
N ASN A 2 1.99 12.31 7.34
CA ASN A 2 2.65 13.06 6.27
C ASN A 2 2.81 12.17 5.03
N LEU A 3 1.85 12.26 4.11
CA LEU A 3 1.80 11.39 2.94
C LEU A 3 2.94 11.64 1.95
N ASN A 4 3.47 12.86 1.89
CA ASN A 4 4.62 13.16 1.05
C ASN A 4 5.87 12.37 1.47
N LYS A 5 6.05 12.16 2.77
CA LYS A 5 7.15 11.36 3.30
C LYS A 5 6.87 9.87 3.19
N ILE A 6 5.64 9.46 3.45
CA ILE A 6 5.24 8.05 3.42
C ILE A 6 5.29 7.52 2.00
N LEU A 7 4.70 8.25 1.06
CA LEU A 7 4.61 7.84 -0.34
C LEU A 7 5.68 8.54 -1.17
N ASN A 8 6.93 8.33 -0.80
CA ASN A 8 8.07 9.04 -1.38
C ASN A 8 8.68 8.33 -2.59
N SER A 9 7.99 7.38 -3.17
CA SER A 9 8.44 6.69 -4.39
C SER A 9 7.24 6.31 -5.25
N SER A 10 7.47 6.15 -6.55
CA SER A 10 6.42 5.71 -7.46
C SER A 10 5.91 4.32 -7.09
N LEU A 11 6.80 3.45 -6.58
CA LEU A 11 6.40 2.10 -6.17
C LEU A 11 5.41 2.16 -5.00
N LYS A 12 5.67 2.97 -3.98
CA LYS A 12 4.75 3.11 -2.85
C LYS A 12 3.42 3.71 -3.28
N LEU A 13 3.44 4.66 -4.22
CA LEU A 13 2.20 5.21 -4.78
C LEU A 13 1.39 4.11 -5.48
N MET A 14 2.04 3.26 -6.26
CA MET A 14 1.36 2.17 -6.97
C MET A 14 0.77 1.15 -5.99
N ILE A 15 1.51 0.80 -4.94
CA ILE A 15 1.02 -0.12 -3.91
C ILE A 15 -0.22 0.46 -3.22
N MET A 16 -0.16 1.72 -2.82
CA MET A 16 -1.29 2.34 -2.13
C MET A 16 -2.48 2.55 -3.05
N LYS A 17 -2.24 2.80 -4.34
CA LYS A 17 -3.32 2.84 -5.33
C LYS A 17 -4.02 1.49 -5.41
N PHE A 18 -3.25 0.39 -5.42
CA PHE A 18 -3.80 -0.96 -5.40
C PHE A 18 -4.73 -1.16 -4.19
N PHE A 19 -4.26 -0.81 -3.00
CA PHE A 19 -5.08 -0.96 -1.79
C PHE A 19 -6.29 -0.03 -1.79
N ASN A 20 -6.14 1.17 -2.32
CA ASN A 20 -7.25 2.11 -2.40
C ASN A 20 -8.37 1.59 -3.30
N GLU A 21 -8.01 0.85 -4.35
CA GLU A 21 -8.96 0.25 -5.29
C GLU A 21 -9.48 -1.11 -4.80
N ASN A 22 -8.79 -1.72 -3.83
CA ASN A 22 -9.12 -3.06 -3.30
C ASN A 22 -9.10 -3.02 -1.78
N ARG A 23 -9.97 -2.22 -1.19
CA ARG A 23 -9.90 -1.85 0.25
C ARG A 23 -10.10 -3.02 1.20
N SER A 24 -10.78 -4.07 0.78
CA SER A 24 -11.00 -5.25 1.62
C SER A 24 -10.04 -6.39 1.33
N SER A 25 -9.08 -6.20 0.42
CA SER A 25 -8.13 -7.25 0.08
C SER A 25 -7.08 -7.45 1.15
N VAL A 26 -6.70 -8.71 1.37
CA VAL A 26 -5.51 -9.09 2.12
C VAL A 26 -4.63 -9.83 1.11
N ASP A 27 -3.42 -9.34 0.89
CA ASP A 27 -2.58 -9.89 -0.19
C ASP A 27 -1.13 -10.01 0.23
N THR A 28 -0.39 -10.86 -0.48
CA THR A 28 1.02 -11.11 -0.23
C THR A 28 1.87 -10.18 -1.11
N PRO A 29 3.17 -10.01 -0.76
CA PRO A 29 4.08 -9.25 -1.65
C PRO A 29 4.11 -9.79 -3.07
N ARG A 30 4.08 -11.12 -3.22
CA ARG A 30 4.05 -11.75 -4.54
C ARG A 30 2.78 -11.38 -5.32
N GLY A 31 1.63 -11.46 -4.66
CA GLY A 31 0.35 -11.12 -5.29
C GLY A 31 0.31 -9.68 -5.73
N ILE A 32 0.74 -8.77 -4.85
CA ILE A 32 0.77 -7.35 -5.18
C ILE A 32 1.76 -7.06 -6.30
N SER A 33 2.96 -7.68 -6.26
CA SER A 33 3.95 -7.48 -7.31
C SER A 33 3.44 -7.90 -8.68
N THR A 34 2.63 -8.95 -8.72
CA THR A 34 1.99 -9.39 -9.96
C THR A 34 0.98 -8.38 -10.45
N TRP A 35 0.14 -7.86 -9.54
CA TRP A 35 -0.89 -6.88 -9.87
C TRP A 35 -0.32 -5.59 -10.43
N ILE A 36 0.76 -5.07 -9.83
CA ILE A 36 1.33 -3.79 -10.24
C ILE A 36 2.54 -3.93 -11.17
N ASP A 37 2.89 -5.16 -11.54
CA ASP A 37 3.99 -5.48 -12.44
C ASP A 37 5.31 -4.87 -11.94
N ALA A 38 5.69 -5.23 -10.72
CA ALA A 38 6.90 -4.72 -10.07
C ALA A 38 7.70 -5.86 -9.46
N ASP A 39 8.97 -5.59 -9.16
CA ASP A 39 9.86 -6.57 -8.53
C ASP A 39 9.38 -6.94 -7.13
N MET A 40 9.23 -8.25 -6.87
CA MET A 40 8.69 -8.74 -5.60
C MET A 40 9.51 -8.32 -4.39
N SER A 41 10.83 -8.35 -4.46
CA SER A 41 11.65 -7.99 -3.31
C SER A 41 11.56 -6.49 -2.99
N LYS A 42 11.42 -5.65 -4.01
CA LYS A 42 11.20 -4.21 -3.82
C LYS A 42 9.81 -3.95 -3.24
N VAL A 43 8.80 -4.68 -3.71
CA VAL A 43 7.43 -4.58 -3.17
C VAL A 43 7.42 -4.99 -1.70
N ALA A 44 8.09 -6.09 -1.35
CA ALA A 44 8.16 -6.55 0.03
C ALA A 44 8.80 -5.50 0.94
N ALA A 45 9.90 -4.90 0.52
CA ALA A 45 10.57 -3.86 1.29
C ALA A 45 9.68 -2.62 1.45
N ALA A 46 8.99 -2.22 0.38
CA ALA A 46 8.08 -1.07 0.43
C ALA A 46 6.90 -1.33 1.36
N LEU A 47 6.34 -2.55 1.32
CA LEU A 47 5.23 -2.93 2.21
C LEU A 47 5.64 -2.88 3.67
N ASN A 48 6.86 -3.34 4.01
CA ASN A 48 7.35 -3.24 5.37
C ASN A 48 7.43 -1.79 5.84
N GLN A 49 7.91 -0.90 5.00
CA GLN A 49 7.97 0.53 5.33
C GLN A 49 6.59 1.14 5.47
N LEU A 50 5.66 0.77 4.59
CA LEU A 50 4.28 1.27 4.66
C LEU A 50 3.57 0.76 5.92
N ALA A 51 3.86 -0.45 6.36
CA ALA A 51 3.33 -0.97 7.62
C ALA A 51 3.90 -0.21 8.81
N ASP A 52 5.21 0.07 8.80
CA ASP A 52 5.83 0.89 9.85
C ASP A 52 5.23 2.29 9.89
N ASP A 53 4.86 2.83 8.76
CA ASP A 53 4.24 4.16 8.66
C ASP A 53 2.74 4.14 8.97
N GLY A 54 2.17 2.96 9.20
CA GLY A 54 0.79 2.83 9.67
C GLY A 54 -0.28 2.98 8.60
N VAL A 55 0.06 2.80 7.32
CA VAL A 55 -0.91 2.91 6.23
C VAL A 55 -1.33 1.57 5.65
N VAL A 56 -0.63 0.50 6.01
CA VAL A 56 -1.07 -0.88 5.76
C VAL A 56 -0.87 -1.68 7.03
N ILE A 57 -1.59 -2.80 7.16
CA ILE A 57 -1.52 -3.67 8.32
C ILE A 57 -0.81 -4.96 7.93
N TYR A 58 0.24 -5.30 8.68
CA TYR A 58 0.96 -6.54 8.47
C TYR A 58 0.24 -7.70 9.15
N HIS A 59 0.05 -8.79 8.43
CA HIS A 59 -0.53 -10.04 8.93
C HIS A 59 0.50 -11.16 8.73
N GLY A 60 1.22 -11.51 9.78
CA GLY A 60 2.16 -12.63 9.74
C GLY A 60 1.49 -13.90 10.23
N HIS A 61 1.68 -15.02 9.50
CA HIS A 61 1.17 -16.31 9.90
C HIS A 61 2.12 -17.40 9.41
N GLY A 62 2.90 -17.96 10.33
CA GLY A 62 3.96 -18.88 9.97
C GLY A 62 5.00 -18.19 9.10
N SER A 63 5.31 -18.79 7.95
CA SER A 63 6.24 -18.20 6.99
C SER A 63 5.55 -17.28 5.98
N THR A 64 4.22 -17.17 6.05
CA THR A 64 3.43 -16.34 5.13
C THR A 64 3.32 -14.92 5.65
N LYS A 65 3.59 -13.96 4.78
CA LYS A 65 3.42 -12.53 5.08
C LYS A 65 2.33 -11.98 4.17
N ALA A 66 1.36 -11.28 4.77
CA ALA A 66 0.28 -10.65 4.03
C ALA A 66 0.05 -9.25 4.57
N TYR A 67 -0.58 -8.41 3.78
CA TYR A 67 -0.82 -7.02 4.12
C TYR A 67 -2.23 -6.63 3.70
N SER A 68 -2.84 -5.75 4.47
CA SER A 68 -4.16 -5.21 4.14
C SER A 68 -4.17 -3.71 4.33
N TYR A 69 -5.21 -3.05 3.79
CA TYR A 69 -5.39 -1.62 3.99
C TYR A 69 -5.80 -1.35 5.44
N ILE A 70 -5.46 -0.16 5.94
CA ILE A 70 -5.91 0.27 7.26
C ILE A 70 -7.42 0.48 7.25
N HIS A 71 -8.01 0.44 8.46
CA HIS A 71 -9.46 0.58 8.62
C HIS A 71 -9.89 1.98 9.10
N ASP A 72 -8.94 2.89 9.30
CA ASP A 72 -9.23 4.24 9.74
C ASP A 72 -9.84 5.06 8.59
N VAL A 73 -11.12 5.34 8.69
CA VAL A 73 -11.90 6.00 7.64
C VAL A 73 -11.30 7.37 7.28
N LYS A 74 -10.85 8.12 8.27
CA LYS A 74 -10.26 9.46 8.03
C LYS A 74 -8.95 9.37 7.26
N LYS A 75 -8.10 8.43 7.64
CA LYS A 75 -6.82 8.21 6.95
C LYS A 75 -7.03 7.69 5.54
N VAL A 76 -7.97 6.77 5.36
CA VAL A 76 -8.31 6.23 4.05
C VAL A 76 -8.79 7.36 3.13
N LYS A 77 -9.64 8.24 3.65
CA LYS A 77 -10.12 9.38 2.87
C LYS A 77 -8.98 10.31 2.43
N LYS A 78 -8.08 10.64 3.36
CA LYS A 78 -6.92 11.47 3.05
C LYS A 78 -6.01 10.80 2.02
N MET A 79 -5.82 9.49 2.15
CA MET A 79 -5.03 8.72 1.20
C MET A 79 -5.66 8.78 -0.19
N ALA A 80 -6.98 8.59 -0.29
CA ALA A 80 -7.68 8.63 -1.57
C ALA A 80 -7.50 9.99 -2.25
N GLU A 81 -7.66 11.07 -1.50
CA GLU A 81 -7.49 12.43 -2.01
C GLU A 81 -6.05 12.66 -2.49
N TYR A 82 -5.08 12.20 -1.72
CA TYR A 82 -3.67 12.34 -2.08
C TYR A 82 -3.34 11.57 -3.36
N LEU A 83 -3.80 10.32 -3.46
CA LEU A 83 -3.56 9.49 -4.64
C LEU A 83 -4.19 10.09 -5.89
N GLU A 84 -5.40 10.63 -5.76
CA GLU A 84 -6.09 11.31 -6.84
C GLU A 84 -5.26 12.46 -7.40
N SER A 85 -4.70 13.29 -6.50
CA SER A 85 -3.92 14.44 -6.92
C SER A 85 -2.56 14.07 -7.50
N LYS A 86 -1.96 12.95 -7.05
CA LYS A 86 -0.62 12.55 -7.48
C LYS A 86 -0.61 11.60 -8.66
N CYS A 87 -1.60 10.71 -8.75
CA CYS A 87 -1.64 9.71 -9.81
C CYS A 87 -2.44 10.16 -11.01
N GLY A 88 -3.02 11.35 -10.96
CA GLY A 88 -3.79 11.89 -12.08
C GLY A 88 -4.94 10.99 -12.47
N LEU A 89 -5.69 10.51 -11.52
CA LEU A 89 -6.81 9.62 -11.77
C LEU A 89 -7.88 10.33 -12.58
N ASP A 90 -8.15 9.80 -13.70
CA ASP A 90 -9.14 10.35 -14.62
C ASP A 90 -10.51 9.71 -14.37
#